data_43c7a31ce77956d43af67719a81064c9
#
_entry.id   43c7a31ce77956d43af67719a81064c9
#
_cell.length_a   1.000
_cell.length_b   1.000
_cell.length_c   1.000
_cell.angle_alpha   90.00
_cell.angle_beta   90.00
_cell.angle_gamma   90.00
#
_symmetry.space_group_name_H-M   'P 1'
#
loop_
_entity.id
_entity.type
_entity.pdbx_description
1 polymer ?
#
loop_
_entity_poly.entity_id
_entity_poly.type
_entity_poly.pdbx_seq_one_letter_code
_entity_poly.pdbx_strand_id
1 'polypeptide(L)'
;LLSRPTTPATSTTLPSATTTIVVVTSTTTSPPTTTTTETPVVPVAQFTGEETTQPITRPAFLVKIDNHQRARPQWGINQADVVFEELVEANMTRFAAIFHSRNVTDIGPVRSARTGDFELLSNLNTPLFGNSGGNPTVMRLLDEVDMVLVGDTNVGRAAYRRSDEKDAPHNLLTGTGEIYASADGRGGTPPQMFSYRSQGDPLPPSAQPIVGVDIDYGGHQVTYRWDDVLQGWARTQQDTDHVDHDGVQIAPENVIVQFVKYGQSVAYAGSPEVKIVGRGEAWVLTKGHLIAATWNRPTSTDIAEFRDADGATVQLTPGRTWIALPRSETALVVETSEE
;
A
#
# COMPACT_ATOMS: atom_id res chain seq x y z
N LEU A 1 -16.70 23.62 84.06
CA LEU A 1 -17.75 23.92 85.06
C LEU A 1 -19.08 24.14 84.34
N LEU A 2 -20.13 23.45 84.87
CA LEU A 2 -21.57 23.66 84.84
C LEU A 2 -22.31 23.05 83.63
N SER A 3 -22.85 21.88 83.83
CA SER A 3 -24.20 21.50 84.30
C SER A 3 -25.24 21.31 83.21
N ARG A 4 -25.62 20.04 83.06
CA ARG A 4 -26.88 19.59 82.41
C ARG A 4 -28.11 20.09 83.19
N PRO A 5 -29.25 20.12 82.57
CA PRO A 5 -30.37 19.39 83.10
C PRO A 5 -31.02 18.43 82.13
N THR A 6 -31.46 17.32 82.71
CA THR A 6 -32.34 16.26 82.17
C THR A 6 -33.80 16.69 82.22
N THR A 7 -34.58 16.27 81.25
CA THR A 7 -36.07 16.25 81.30
C THR A 7 -36.63 15.01 80.54
N PRO A 8 -37.77 14.48 80.99
CA PRO A 8 -38.09 13.06 80.86
C PRO A 8 -38.88 12.68 79.62
N ALA A 9 -38.81 11.39 79.33
CA ALA A 9 -39.50 10.72 78.25
C ALA A 9 -41.01 10.59 78.50
N THR A 10 -41.81 10.93 77.50
CA THR A 10 -43.23 10.61 77.46
C THR A 10 -43.42 9.49 76.42
N SER A 11 -43.93 8.35 76.87
CA SER A 11 -44.30 7.19 76.01
C SER A 11 -45.65 7.42 75.41
N THR A 12 -45.73 7.35 74.08
CA THR A 12 -46.97 7.33 73.33
C THR A 12 -47.05 6.04 72.51
N THR A 13 -47.97 5.19 72.83
CA THR A 13 -48.29 3.95 72.11
C THR A 13 -49.06 4.28 70.86
N LEU A 14 -48.55 3.79 69.69
CA LEU A 14 -49.20 3.84 68.36
C LEU A 14 -49.96 2.53 68.11
N PRO A 15 -51.11 2.57 67.43
CA PRO A 15 -51.86 1.37 67.10
C PRO A 15 -51.25 0.56 65.98
N SER A 16 -51.40 -0.77 66.05
CA SER A 16 -50.95 -1.77 65.06
C SER A 16 -51.75 -1.62 63.77
N ALA A 17 -51.05 -1.35 62.67
CA ALA A 17 -51.64 -1.40 61.35
C ALA A 17 -51.39 -2.77 60.70
N THR A 18 -52.44 -3.45 60.29
CA THR A 18 -52.43 -4.72 59.60
C THR A 18 -52.08 -4.44 58.12
N THR A 19 -50.86 -4.86 57.72
CA THR A 19 -50.43 -4.72 56.33
C THR A 19 -50.91 -5.94 55.52
N THR A 20 -51.81 -5.73 54.60
CA THR A 20 -52.18 -6.73 53.58
C THR A 20 -51.16 -6.72 52.46
N ILE A 21 -50.38 -7.79 52.33
CA ILE A 21 -49.42 -7.96 51.22
C ILE A 21 -50.20 -8.39 49.98
N VAL A 22 -50.31 -7.52 48.99
CA VAL A 22 -50.72 -7.87 47.63
C VAL A 22 -49.49 -8.35 46.86
N VAL A 23 -49.40 -9.64 46.56
CA VAL A 23 -48.36 -10.20 45.71
C VAL A 23 -48.76 -9.91 44.25
N VAL A 24 -48.09 -8.90 43.65
CA VAL A 24 -48.18 -8.64 42.22
C VAL A 24 -47.14 -9.52 41.53
N THR A 25 -47.60 -10.57 40.87
CA THR A 25 -46.75 -11.37 39.96
C THR A 25 -46.49 -10.58 38.71
N SER A 26 -45.32 -9.94 38.59
CA SER A 26 -44.85 -9.33 37.37
C SER A 26 -44.34 -10.43 36.44
N THR A 27 -45.09 -10.72 35.38
CA THR A 27 -44.59 -11.52 34.25
C THR A 27 -43.65 -10.65 33.44
N THR A 28 -42.34 -10.84 33.65
CA THR A 28 -41.31 -10.22 32.83
C THR A 28 -41.30 -10.92 31.48
N THR A 29 -41.92 -10.33 30.48
CA THR A 29 -41.76 -10.73 29.08
C THR A 29 -40.37 -10.26 28.64
N SER A 30 -39.42 -11.19 28.41
CA SER A 30 -38.14 -10.87 27.80
C SER A 30 -38.38 -10.26 26.42
N PRO A 31 -37.70 -9.15 26.06
CA PRO A 31 -37.79 -8.61 24.71
C PRO A 31 -37.26 -9.64 23.69
N PRO A 32 -37.83 -9.69 22.47
CA PRO A 32 -37.35 -10.59 21.45
C PRO A 32 -35.86 -10.29 21.15
N THR A 33 -35.02 -11.31 21.26
CA THR A 33 -33.63 -11.23 20.85
C THR A 33 -33.61 -11.04 19.34
N THR A 34 -33.39 -9.82 18.87
CA THR A 34 -33.14 -9.56 17.46
C THR A 34 -31.78 -10.13 17.13
N THR A 35 -31.73 -11.31 16.57
CA THR A 35 -30.51 -11.87 15.97
C THR A 35 -30.22 -11.06 14.73
N THR A 36 -29.35 -10.06 14.86
CA THR A 36 -28.76 -9.38 13.70
C THR A 36 -27.89 -10.42 13.01
N THR A 37 -28.35 -10.94 11.89
CA THR A 37 -27.53 -11.76 11.00
C THR A 37 -26.49 -10.83 10.39
N GLU A 38 -25.27 -10.79 10.94
CA GLU A 38 -24.17 -10.10 10.30
C GLU A 38 -23.92 -10.77 8.94
N THR A 39 -23.99 -9.98 7.87
CA THR A 39 -23.57 -10.44 6.53
C THR A 39 -22.09 -10.84 6.64
N PRO A 40 -21.70 -12.04 6.19
CA PRO A 40 -20.29 -12.43 6.23
C PRO A 40 -19.43 -11.41 5.52
N VAL A 41 -18.46 -10.85 6.23
CA VAL A 41 -17.47 -9.94 5.62
C VAL A 41 -16.52 -10.78 4.78
N VAL A 42 -16.56 -10.58 3.46
CA VAL A 42 -15.64 -11.23 2.54
C VAL A 42 -14.24 -10.63 2.73
N PRO A 43 -13.20 -11.43 3.00
CA PRO A 43 -11.86 -10.91 3.13
C PRO A 43 -11.37 -10.33 1.81
N VAL A 44 -10.57 -9.26 1.88
CA VAL A 44 -9.94 -8.63 0.72
C VAL A 44 -8.42 -8.57 0.87
N ALA A 45 -7.71 -8.61 -0.23
CA ALA A 45 -6.26 -8.44 -0.25
C ALA A 45 -5.87 -7.00 0.08
N GLN A 46 -4.91 -6.81 0.99
CA GLN A 46 -4.55 -5.52 1.58
C GLN A 46 -4.04 -4.49 0.56
N PHE A 47 -3.45 -4.96 -0.54
CA PHE A 47 -2.81 -4.11 -1.56
C PHE A 47 -3.58 -4.02 -2.88
N THR A 48 -4.58 -4.87 -3.09
CA THR A 48 -5.37 -4.87 -4.33
C THR A 48 -6.87 -4.69 -4.10
N GLY A 49 -7.36 -4.88 -2.87
CA GLY A 49 -8.81 -4.82 -2.59
C GLY A 49 -9.62 -5.93 -3.27
N GLU A 50 -8.96 -6.88 -3.94
CA GLU A 50 -9.61 -8.04 -4.55
C GLU A 50 -10.11 -8.99 -3.47
N GLU A 51 -11.30 -9.57 -3.67
CA GLU A 51 -11.87 -10.56 -2.76
C GLU A 51 -10.99 -11.80 -2.69
N THR A 52 -10.87 -12.34 -1.49
CA THR A 52 -10.08 -13.56 -1.23
C THR A 52 -10.93 -14.59 -0.49
N THR A 53 -10.60 -15.86 -0.63
CA THR A 53 -11.31 -16.94 0.07
C THR A 53 -10.98 -16.99 1.56
N GLN A 54 -9.81 -16.50 1.95
CA GLN A 54 -9.32 -16.43 3.33
C GLN A 54 -8.47 -15.17 3.51
N PRO A 55 -8.40 -14.59 4.72
CA PRO A 55 -7.49 -13.48 5.01
C PRO A 55 -6.04 -13.84 4.68
N ILE A 56 -5.31 -12.93 4.03
CA ILE A 56 -3.89 -13.10 3.76
C ILE A 56 -3.12 -12.58 4.97
N THR A 57 -2.43 -13.47 5.69
CA THR A 57 -1.73 -13.14 6.94
C THR A 57 -0.22 -13.14 6.83
N ARG A 58 0.32 -13.54 5.68
CA ARG A 58 1.77 -13.52 5.43
C ARG A 58 2.30 -12.09 5.35
N PRO A 59 3.59 -11.82 5.61
CA PRO A 59 4.17 -10.49 5.45
C PRO A 59 4.18 -10.04 3.97
N ALA A 60 4.19 -8.73 3.76
CA ALA A 60 4.45 -8.18 2.43
C ALA A 60 5.90 -8.46 2.01
N PHE A 61 6.11 -8.84 0.75
CA PHE A 61 7.44 -8.94 0.16
C PHE A 61 7.67 -7.75 -0.76
N LEU A 62 8.50 -6.79 -0.34
CA LEU A 62 8.97 -5.69 -1.17
C LEU A 62 10.33 -6.05 -1.76
N VAL A 63 10.47 -5.89 -3.07
CA VAL A 63 11.72 -6.18 -3.78
C VAL A 63 12.12 -5.06 -4.74
N LYS A 64 13.43 -4.75 -4.78
CA LYS A 64 13.97 -3.78 -5.75
C LYS A 64 14.16 -4.44 -7.09
N ILE A 65 13.51 -3.88 -8.12
CA ILE A 65 13.57 -4.37 -9.51
C ILE A 65 14.23 -3.32 -10.40
N ASP A 66 15.12 -3.78 -11.26
CA ASP A 66 15.86 -2.98 -12.22
C ASP A 66 14.96 -2.45 -13.35
N ASN A 67 15.16 -1.19 -13.73
CA ASN A 67 14.50 -0.60 -14.91
C ASN A 67 15.51 -0.12 -15.96
N HIS A 68 16.75 -0.55 -15.89
CA HIS A 68 17.72 -0.30 -16.94
C HIS A 68 17.28 -0.95 -18.26
N GLN A 69 17.62 -0.38 -19.43
CA GLN A 69 17.23 -0.91 -20.73
C GLN A 69 17.61 -2.40 -20.91
N ARG A 70 18.76 -2.84 -20.39
CA ARG A 70 19.20 -4.25 -20.45
C ARG A 70 18.47 -5.17 -19.48
N ALA A 71 17.72 -4.61 -18.54
CA ALA A 71 16.92 -5.37 -17.57
C ALA A 71 15.54 -5.72 -18.12
N ARG A 72 15.11 -5.00 -19.14
CA ARG A 72 13.77 -5.18 -19.75
C ARG A 72 13.78 -6.29 -20.81
N PRO A 73 12.67 -7.01 -20.98
CA PRO A 73 11.47 -7.07 -20.11
C PRO A 73 11.77 -7.68 -18.74
N GLN A 74 11.09 -7.19 -17.68
CA GLN A 74 11.25 -7.70 -16.32
C GLN A 74 10.44 -8.98 -16.11
N TRP A 75 10.90 -9.85 -15.21
CA TRP A 75 10.16 -11.05 -14.80
C TRP A 75 9.15 -10.72 -13.69
N GLY A 76 7.94 -11.20 -13.84
CA GLY A 76 6.91 -11.23 -12.81
C GLY A 76 6.33 -9.89 -12.38
N ILE A 77 6.73 -8.77 -13.00
CA ILE A 77 6.31 -7.43 -12.56
C ILE A 77 4.80 -7.20 -12.72
N ASN A 78 4.15 -7.84 -13.70
CA ASN A 78 2.70 -7.82 -13.86
C ASN A 78 1.93 -8.57 -12.77
N GLN A 79 2.63 -9.29 -11.90
CA GLN A 79 2.02 -10.03 -10.78
C GLN A 79 2.24 -9.31 -9.44
N ALA A 80 2.92 -8.16 -9.44
CA ALA A 80 3.06 -7.32 -8.26
C ALA A 80 1.73 -6.66 -7.92
N ASP A 81 1.41 -6.59 -6.63
CA ASP A 81 0.20 -5.93 -6.14
C ASP A 81 0.34 -4.40 -6.21
N VAL A 82 1.51 -3.89 -5.81
CA VAL A 82 1.85 -2.46 -5.88
C VAL A 82 3.26 -2.31 -6.43
N VAL A 83 3.46 -1.34 -7.32
CA VAL A 83 4.79 -0.96 -7.81
C VAL A 83 5.01 0.52 -7.60
N PHE A 84 6.04 0.88 -6.83
CA PHE A 84 6.53 2.25 -6.75
C PHE A 84 7.63 2.45 -7.79
N GLU A 85 7.54 3.54 -8.55
CA GLU A 85 8.57 3.97 -9.50
C GLU A 85 9.25 5.23 -9.01
N GLU A 86 10.52 5.14 -8.65
CA GLU A 86 11.32 6.23 -8.10
C GLU A 86 12.55 6.54 -8.96
N LEU A 87 12.98 7.80 -8.94
CA LEU A 87 14.25 8.21 -9.53
C LEU A 87 15.42 7.63 -8.76
N VAL A 88 16.40 7.18 -9.51
CA VAL A 88 17.74 6.81 -9.03
C VAL A 88 18.81 7.60 -9.79
N GLU A 89 20.06 7.18 -9.71
CA GLU A 89 21.17 7.84 -10.37
C GLU A 89 20.97 7.96 -11.89
N ALA A 90 21.55 8.98 -12.50
CA ALA A 90 21.56 9.25 -13.94
C ALA A 90 20.13 9.42 -14.55
N ASN A 91 19.19 9.97 -13.80
CA ASN A 91 17.79 10.14 -14.20
C ASN A 91 17.10 8.84 -14.64
N MET A 92 17.65 7.69 -14.26
CA MET A 92 16.97 6.41 -14.43
C MET A 92 15.91 6.24 -13.33
N THR A 93 14.95 5.36 -13.58
CA THR A 93 14.04 4.92 -12.54
C THR A 93 14.35 3.50 -12.07
N ARG A 94 13.83 3.15 -10.92
CA ARG A 94 13.87 1.80 -10.37
C ARG A 94 12.54 1.50 -9.72
N PHE A 95 12.16 0.21 -9.71
CA PHE A 95 10.93 -0.21 -9.09
C PHE A 95 11.17 -0.76 -7.69
N ALA A 96 10.29 -0.40 -6.76
CA ALA A 96 10.09 -1.11 -5.50
C ALA A 96 8.72 -1.79 -5.61
N ALA A 97 8.73 -3.11 -5.85
CA ALA A 97 7.53 -3.88 -6.14
C ALA A 97 7.11 -4.70 -4.91
N ILE A 98 5.84 -4.66 -4.55
CA ILE A 98 5.24 -5.41 -3.45
C ILE A 98 4.50 -6.61 -4.01
N PHE A 99 4.84 -7.79 -3.51
CA PHE A 99 4.16 -9.05 -3.76
C PHE A 99 3.56 -9.55 -2.44
N HIS A 100 2.26 -9.82 -2.44
CA HIS A 100 1.56 -10.26 -1.24
C HIS A 100 0.40 -11.21 -1.56
N SER A 101 -0.48 -10.86 -2.52
CA SER A 101 -1.68 -11.64 -2.81
C SER A 101 -1.38 -12.91 -3.60
N ARG A 102 -0.33 -12.90 -4.44
CA ARG A 102 -0.02 -13.96 -5.42
C ARG A 102 1.31 -14.66 -5.12
N ASN A 103 1.43 -15.89 -5.60
CA ASN A 103 2.71 -16.60 -5.63
C ASN A 103 3.34 -16.42 -7.01
N VAL A 104 4.60 -15.99 -7.05
CA VAL A 104 5.33 -15.68 -8.27
C VAL A 104 6.66 -16.41 -8.26
N THR A 105 6.97 -17.15 -9.32
CA THR A 105 8.17 -18.00 -9.40
C THR A 105 9.40 -17.21 -9.80
N ASP A 106 9.25 -16.29 -10.76
CA ASP A 106 10.35 -15.49 -11.30
C ASP A 106 10.04 -14.00 -11.13
N ILE A 107 10.85 -13.34 -10.32
CA ILE A 107 10.76 -11.90 -10.05
C ILE A 107 12.12 -11.28 -10.26
N GLY A 108 12.19 -10.25 -11.09
CA GLY A 108 13.43 -9.52 -11.30
C GLY A 108 13.52 -8.77 -12.63
N PRO A 109 14.72 -8.30 -12.97
CA PRO A 109 16.01 -8.49 -12.29
C PRO A 109 16.10 -7.72 -10.97
N VAL A 110 16.53 -8.40 -9.92
CA VAL A 110 16.66 -7.79 -8.59
C VAL A 110 17.86 -6.86 -8.55
N ARG A 111 17.69 -5.69 -7.91
CA ARG A 111 18.72 -4.65 -7.82
C ARG A 111 18.96 -4.16 -6.41
N SER A 112 19.95 -3.26 -6.31
CA SER A 112 20.44 -2.75 -5.04
C SER A 112 19.42 -1.83 -4.34
N ALA A 113 19.38 -1.91 -3.03
CA ALA A 113 18.68 -1.03 -2.13
C ALA A 113 19.15 0.43 -2.25
N ARG A 114 18.26 1.35 -1.89
CA ARG A 114 18.51 2.80 -1.79
C ARG A 114 17.95 3.34 -0.47
N THR A 115 18.39 4.51 -0.05
CA THR A 115 17.86 5.15 1.18
C THR A 115 16.38 5.50 1.09
N GLY A 116 15.85 5.77 -0.10
CA GLY A 116 14.41 5.97 -0.33
C GLY A 116 13.55 4.77 0.06
N ASP A 117 14.09 3.55 0.02
CA ASP A 117 13.36 2.34 0.38
C ASP A 117 12.94 2.30 1.85
N PHE A 118 13.65 2.99 2.73
CA PHE A 118 13.37 2.98 4.18
C PHE A 118 11.96 3.52 4.49
N GLU A 119 11.58 4.62 3.84
CA GLU A 119 10.25 5.17 4.02
C GLU A 119 9.16 4.27 3.39
N LEU A 120 9.46 3.53 2.30
CA LEU A 120 8.54 2.59 1.68
C LEU A 120 8.30 1.35 2.54
N LEU A 121 9.30 0.92 3.32
CA LEU A 121 9.23 -0.27 4.17
C LEU A 121 8.53 -0.01 5.51
N SER A 122 8.69 1.20 6.06
CA SER A 122 8.37 1.49 7.46
C SER A 122 6.88 1.35 7.85
N ASN A 123 5.96 1.36 6.89
CA ASN A 123 4.52 1.24 7.13
C ASN A 123 3.92 -0.14 6.77
N LEU A 124 4.76 -1.13 6.50
CA LEU A 124 4.34 -2.45 6.05
C LEU A 124 4.31 -3.51 7.17
N ASN A 125 4.49 -3.11 8.44
CA ASN A 125 4.48 -4.00 9.60
C ASN A 125 5.50 -5.16 9.49
N THR A 126 6.79 -4.84 9.58
CA THR A 126 7.89 -5.82 9.48
C THR A 126 7.86 -6.61 8.17
N PRO A 127 7.96 -5.94 7.00
CA PRO A 127 7.93 -6.61 5.70
C PRO A 127 9.19 -7.43 5.44
N LEU A 128 9.14 -8.29 4.42
CA LEU A 128 10.32 -8.92 3.83
C LEU A 128 10.91 -7.96 2.79
N PHE A 129 12.23 -7.73 2.83
CA PHE A 129 12.90 -6.86 1.87
C PHE A 129 13.95 -7.58 1.04
N GLY A 130 13.68 -7.71 -0.27
CA GLY A 130 14.56 -8.31 -1.27
C GLY A 130 15.38 -7.29 -2.05
N ASN A 131 16.68 -7.50 -2.11
CA ASN A 131 17.61 -6.66 -2.85
C ASN A 131 18.89 -7.42 -3.23
N SER A 132 19.71 -6.87 -4.14
CA SER A 132 20.99 -7.44 -4.53
C SER A 132 22.19 -6.79 -3.79
N GLY A 133 21.98 -6.39 -2.54
CA GLY A 133 22.94 -5.58 -1.78
C GLY A 133 22.74 -4.09 -1.97
N GLY A 134 23.77 -3.30 -1.73
CA GLY A 134 23.72 -1.83 -1.83
C GLY A 134 25.05 -1.19 -1.49
N ASN A 135 25.10 0.14 -1.48
CA ASN A 135 26.20 0.89 -0.90
C ASN A 135 26.36 0.49 0.58
N PRO A 136 27.58 0.36 1.13
CA PRO A 136 27.80 -0.05 2.52
C PRO A 136 27.02 0.80 3.55
N THR A 137 26.91 2.11 3.31
CA THR A 137 26.12 2.99 4.19
C THR A 137 24.61 2.68 4.12
N VAL A 138 24.07 2.40 2.93
CA VAL A 138 22.68 1.96 2.78
C VAL A 138 22.45 0.67 3.55
N MET A 139 23.32 -0.33 3.35
CA MET A 139 23.17 -1.64 4.01
C MET A 139 23.21 -1.52 5.53
N ARG A 140 24.09 -0.68 6.08
CA ARG A 140 24.14 -0.42 7.53
C ARG A 140 22.87 0.28 8.05
N LEU A 141 22.32 1.23 7.29
CA LEU A 141 21.08 1.93 7.68
C LEU A 141 19.85 1.03 7.58
N LEU A 142 19.88 0.01 6.73
CA LEU A 142 18.79 -0.98 6.67
C LEU A 142 18.64 -1.77 7.98
N ASP A 143 19.72 -1.95 8.73
CA ASP A 143 19.68 -2.64 10.03
C ASP A 143 18.87 -1.86 11.09
N GLU A 144 18.57 -0.56 10.85
CA GLU A 144 17.78 0.31 11.73
C GLU A 144 16.28 0.29 11.37
N VAL A 145 15.87 -0.34 10.26
CA VAL A 145 14.47 -0.42 9.79
C VAL A 145 13.85 -1.72 10.26
N ASP A 146 12.62 -1.63 10.79
CA ASP A 146 11.86 -2.82 11.21
C ASP A 146 11.39 -3.63 9.99
N MET A 147 12.18 -4.64 9.62
CA MET A 147 11.93 -5.53 8.48
C MET A 147 12.72 -6.85 8.62
N VAL A 148 12.37 -7.81 7.80
CA VAL A 148 13.16 -9.03 7.61
C VAL A 148 13.99 -8.89 6.32
N LEU A 149 15.29 -8.75 6.47
CA LEU A 149 16.18 -8.62 5.32
C LEU A 149 16.40 -10.00 4.67
N VAL A 150 15.87 -10.16 3.46
CA VAL A 150 15.95 -11.38 2.65
C VAL A 150 16.64 -11.12 1.30
N GLY A 151 17.58 -10.19 1.27
CA GLY A 151 18.38 -9.87 0.07
C GLY A 151 19.33 -10.99 -0.34
N ASP A 152 19.88 -10.92 -1.56
CA ASP A 152 20.82 -11.91 -2.12
C ASP A 152 22.05 -12.11 -1.20
N THR A 153 22.54 -11.03 -0.58
CA THR A 153 23.67 -11.10 0.37
C THR A 153 23.31 -11.75 1.71
N ASN A 154 22.03 -11.90 2.03
CA ASN A 154 21.52 -12.44 3.30
C ASN A 154 21.14 -13.91 3.20
N VAL A 155 20.43 -14.30 2.13
CA VAL A 155 19.88 -15.65 1.95
C VAL A 155 20.53 -16.38 0.75
N GLY A 156 21.20 -15.66 -0.15
CA GLY A 156 22.00 -16.21 -1.24
C GLY A 156 21.21 -17.17 -2.13
N ARG A 157 21.84 -18.28 -2.50
CA ARG A 157 21.28 -19.28 -3.41
C ARG A 157 20.05 -20.02 -2.88
N ALA A 158 19.70 -19.85 -1.61
CA ALA A 158 18.47 -20.40 -1.07
C ALA A 158 17.22 -19.75 -1.69
N ALA A 159 17.32 -18.45 -2.09
CA ALA A 159 16.22 -17.73 -2.68
C ALA A 159 16.57 -16.97 -3.97
N TYR A 160 17.83 -16.92 -4.37
CA TYR A 160 18.28 -16.15 -5.53
C TYR A 160 19.02 -17.03 -6.55
N ARG A 161 18.75 -16.76 -7.83
CA ARG A 161 19.42 -17.40 -8.97
C ARG A 161 19.69 -16.40 -10.08
N ARG A 162 20.62 -16.70 -10.98
CA ARG A 162 20.83 -15.90 -12.18
C ARG A 162 20.24 -16.61 -13.38
N SER A 163 19.51 -15.84 -14.22
CA SER A 163 19.09 -16.29 -15.53
C SER A 163 20.26 -16.21 -16.50
N ASP A 164 20.33 -17.14 -17.43
CA ASP A 164 21.29 -17.14 -18.54
C ASP A 164 20.81 -16.30 -19.75
N GLU A 165 19.60 -15.75 -19.69
CA GLU A 165 19.01 -14.97 -20.78
C GLU A 165 19.55 -13.54 -20.88
N LYS A 166 20.10 -13.03 -19.80
CA LYS A 166 20.68 -11.68 -19.73
C LYS A 166 22.02 -11.68 -18.99
N ASP A 167 22.82 -10.68 -19.29
CA ASP A 167 24.11 -10.48 -18.62
C ASP A 167 23.93 -9.91 -17.22
N ALA A 168 24.84 -10.27 -16.33
CA ALA A 168 24.96 -9.60 -15.05
C ALA A 168 25.30 -8.11 -15.25
N PRO A 169 24.75 -7.21 -14.45
CA PRO A 169 23.96 -7.42 -13.22
C PRO A 169 22.43 -7.47 -13.47
N HIS A 170 21.97 -7.60 -14.71
CA HIS A 170 20.56 -7.47 -15.12
C HIS A 170 19.82 -8.82 -15.19
N ASN A 171 20.25 -9.82 -14.41
CA ASN A 171 19.75 -11.20 -14.54
C ASN A 171 19.55 -11.92 -13.18
N LEU A 172 19.57 -11.21 -12.06
CA LEU A 172 19.33 -11.81 -10.75
C LEU A 172 17.82 -11.96 -10.52
N LEU A 173 17.35 -13.17 -10.27
CA LEU A 173 15.96 -13.50 -10.05
C LEU A 173 15.74 -14.07 -8.64
N THR A 174 14.51 -13.93 -8.16
CA THR A 174 14.00 -14.55 -6.95
C THR A 174 12.57 -15.02 -7.19
N GLY A 175 11.94 -15.64 -6.19
CA GLY A 175 10.52 -16.02 -6.21
C GLY A 175 9.91 -15.90 -4.82
N THR A 176 8.60 -15.70 -4.75
CA THR A 176 7.90 -15.55 -3.47
C THR A 176 8.01 -16.78 -2.60
N GLY A 177 7.97 -17.99 -3.18
CA GLY A 177 8.06 -19.26 -2.43
C GLY A 177 9.37 -19.38 -1.67
N GLU A 178 10.49 -19.16 -2.36
CA GLU A 178 11.84 -19.24 -1.79
C GLU A 178 12.09 -18.14 -0.75
N ILE A 179 11.53 -16.95 -0.99
CA ILE A 179 11.63 -15.83 -0.06
C ILE A 179 10.86 -16.12 1.23
N TYR A 180 9.62 -16.57 1.16
CA TYR A 180 8.84 -16.92 2.35
C TYR A 180 9.46 -18.09 3.12
N ALA A 181 10.00 -19.08 2.42
CA ALA A 181 10.74 -20.18 3.05
C ALA A 181 12.00 -19.67 3.78
N SER A 182 12.74 -18.74 3.18
CA SER A 182 13.94 -18.13 3.79
C SER A 182 13.63 -17.19 4.95
N ALA A 183 12.42 -16.62 4.96
CA ALA A 183 11.96 -15.79 6.07
C ALA A 183 11.61 -16.60 7.33
N ASP A 184 11.32 -17.89 7.18
CA ASP A 184 11.05 -18.84 8.28
C ASP A 184 9.97 -18.34 9.26
N GLY A 185 8.85 -17.88 8.73
CA GLY A 185 7.72 -17.37 9.50
C GLY A 185 7.91 -15.98 10.11
N ARG A 186 9.04 -15.31 9.88
CA ARG A 186 9.28 -13.93 10.34
C ARG A 186 8.51 -12.93 9.50
N GLY A 187 8.25 -11.75 10.08
CA GLY A 187 7.50 -10.65 9.49
C GLY A 187 6.07 -10.56 9.99
N GLY A 188 5.39 -9.47 9.68
CA GLY A 188 4.04 -9.17 10.14
C GLY A 188 3.04 -9.03 9.00
N THR A 189 1.75 -9.23 9.29
CA THR A 189 0.67 -8.96 8.33
C THR A 189 0.59 -7.46 8.06
N PRO A 190 0.69 -7.01 6.80
CA PRO A 190 0.63 -5.60 6.48
C PRO A 190 -0.78 -5.03 6.70
N PRO A 191 -0.91 -3.74 7.02
CA PRO A 191 -2.19 -3.06 6.99
C PRO A 191 -2.70 -2.91 5.55
N GLN A 192 -3.98 -2.62 5.39
CA GLN A 192 -4.55 -2.24 4.09
C GLN A 192 -3.95 -0.89 3.66
N MET A 193 -3.44 -0.82 2.41
CA MET A 193 -2.73 0.38 1.93
C MET A 193 -3.68 1.41 1.33
N PHE A 194 -4.77 0.99 0.71
CA PHE A 194 -5.70 1.88 0.04
C PHE A 194 -7.14 1.58 0.44
N SER A 195 -8.01 2.58 0.28
CA SER A 195 -9.45 2.37 0.28
C SER A 195 -9.89 1.90 -1.11
N TYR A 196 -10.80 0.93 -1.16
CA TYR A 196 -11.32 0.39 -2.41
C TYR A 196 -12.83 0.58 -2.47
N ARG A 197 -13.34 0.89 -3.67
CA ARG A 197 -14.78 0.89 -3.92
C ARG A 197 -15.27 -0.54 -4.14
N SER A 198 -16.56 -0.76 -3.90
CA SER A 198 -17.18 -2.03 -4.25
C SER A 198 -17.34 -2.15 -5.77
N GLN A 199 -17.40 -3.39 -6.25
CA GLN A 199 -17.68 -3.61 -7.67
C GLN A 199 -19.04 -3.02 -8.04
N GLY A 200 -19.06 -2.16 -9.07
CA GLY A 200 -20.28 -1.49 -9.53
C GLY A 200 -20.52 -0.10 -8.92
N ASP A 201 -19.79 0.29 -7.88
CA ASP A 201 -19.90 1.65 -7.35
C ASP A 201 -19.46 2.67 -8.41
N PRO A 202 -20.18 3.81 -8.55
CA PRO A 202 -19.78 4.86 -9.47
C PRO A 202 -18.49 5.54 -9.02
N LEU A 203 -17.80 6.16 -9.98
CA LEU A 203 -16.71 7.08 -9.67
C LEU A 203 -17.27 8.34 -8.97
N PRO A 204 -16.46 9.03 -8.16
CA PRO A 204 -16.87 10.29 -7.55
C PRO A 204 -17.17 11.34 -8.65
N PRO A 205 -18.05 12.32 -8.39
CA PRO A 205 -18.37 13.38 -9.37
C PRO A 205 -17.15 14.21 -9.80
N SER A 206 -16.08 14.22 -9.00
CA SER A 206 -14.81 14.90 -9.30
C SER A 206 -13.94 14.16 -10.32
N ALA A 207 -14.28 12.93 -10.69
CA ALA A 207 -13.54 12.13 -11.66
C ALA A 207 -13.76 12.67 -13.08
N GLN A 208 -12.67 12.96 -13.79
CA GLN A 208 -12.69 13.50 -15.15
C GLN A 208 -12.18 12.45 -16.13
N PRO A 209 -12.86 12.16 -17.25
CA PRO A 209 -12.37 11.24 -18.25
C PRO A 209 -11.11 11.82 -18.91
N ILE A 210 -10.08 10.98 -19.07
CA ILE A 210 -8.83 11.34 -19.73
C ILE A 210 -8.36 10.20 -20.64
N VAL A 211 -7.54 10.53 -21.64
CA VAL A 211 -6.84 9.53 -22.46
C VAL A 211 -5.67 8.93 -21.69
N GLY A 212 -4.96 9.74 -20.90
CA GLY A 212 -3.82 9.28 -20.14
C GLY A 212 -2.98 10.38 -19.53
N VAL A 213 -1.77 10.01 -19.12
CA VAL A 213 -0.76 10.94 -18.59
C VAL A 213 0.60 10.64 -19.18
N ASP A 214 1.40 11.68 -19.33
CA ASP A 214 2.81 11.63 -19.71
C ASP A 214 3.65 12.12 -18.54
N ILE A 215 4.70 11.38 -18.21
CA ILE A 215 5.61 11.69 -17.08
C ILE A 215 7.03 11.74 -17.61
N ASP A 216 7.76 12.82 -17.33
CA ASP A 216 9.18 12.94 -17.62
C ASP A 216 10.00 12.92 -16.33
N TYR A 217 10.80 11.89 -16.16
CA TYR A 217 11.73 11.76 -15.04
C TYR A 217 13.10 12.43 -15.29
N GLY A 218 13.15 13.45 -16.16
CA GLY A 218 14.38 14.15 -16.53
C GLY A 218 15.09 13.49 -17.72
N GLY A 219 14.33 13.21 -18.78
CA GLY A 219 14.75 12.54 -19.99
C GLY A 219 14.43 11.05 -20.02
N HIS A 220 13.77 10.53 -19.00
CA HIS A 220 13.21 9.19 -18.99
C HIS A 220 11.68 9.31 -19.01
N GLN A 221 11.11 9.19 -20.21
CA GLN A 221 9.68 9.37 -20.43
C GLN A 221 8.90 8.09 -20.20
N VAL A 222 7.76 8.22 -19.51
CA VAL A 222 6.79 7.17 -19.24
C VAL A 222 5.41 7.69 -19.58
N THR A 223 4.61 6.89 -20.25
CA THR A 223 3.21 7.22 -20.52
C THR A 223 2.28 6.15 -19.99
N TYR A 224 1.09 6.55 -19.60
CA TYR A 224 -0.01 5.66 -19.27
C TYR A 224 -1.20 6.07 -20.12
N ARG A 225 -1.81 5.11 -20.82
CA ARG A 225 -3.01 5.27 -21.64
C ARG A 225 -4.06 4.27 -21.21
N TRP A 226 -5.28 4.75 -21.02
CA TRP A 226 -6.39 3.82 -20.71
C TRP A 226 -6.65 2.90 -21.88
N ASP A 227 -6.75 1.60 -21.61
CA ASP A 227 -7.06 0.57 -22.58
C ASP A 227 -8.32 -0.19 -22.14
N ASP A 228 -9.39 -0.06 -22.91
CA ASP A 228 -10.67 -0.68 -22.63
C ASP A 228 -10.68 -2.21 -22.77
N VAL A 229 -9.74 -2.77 -23.50
CA VAL A 229 -9.60 -4.23 -23.63
C VAL A 229 -8.88 -4.81 -22.42
N LEU A 230 -7.77 -4.17 -22.03
CA LEU A 230 -6.99 -4.56 -20.86
C LEU A 230 -7.67 -4.15 -19.53
N GLN A 231 -8.64 -3.22 -19.57
CA GLN A 231 -9.25 -2.60 -18.39
C GLN A 231 -8.19 -2.03 -17.42
N GLY A 232 -7.14 -1.45 -18.00
CA GLY A 232 -5.98 -0.96 -17.28
C GLY A 232 -5.27 0.19 -18.02
N TRP A 233 -4.29 0.77 -17.36
CA TRP A 233 -3.49 1.87 -17.88
C TRP A 233 -2.25 1.31 -18.59
N ALA A 234 -2.35 1.06 -19.89
CA ALA A 234 -1.25 0.57 -20.71
C ALA A 234 -0.03 1.50 -20.60
N ARG A 235 1.07 0.94 -20.11
CA ARG A 235 2.29 1.69 -19.85
C ARG A 235 3.26 1.57 -21.00
N THR A 236 3.79 2.71 -21.48
CA THR A 236 4.97 2.74 -22.36
C THR A 236 6.15 3.40 -21.64
N GLN A 237 7.34 3.17 -22.14
CA GLN A 237 8.56 3.76 -21.63
C GLN A 237 9.52 4.06 -22.77
N GLN A 238 9.89 5.34 -22.95
CA GLN A 238 10.73 5.77 -24.06
C GLN A 238 10.19 5.28 -25.42
N ASP A 239 8.91 5.58 -25.69
CA ASP A 239 8.17 5.25 -26.91
C ASP A 239 8.09 3.74 -27.25
N THR A 240 8.31 2.88 -26.25
CA THR A 240 8.20 1.43 -26.41
C THR A 240 7.22 0.87 -25.41
N ASP A 241 6.36 -0.04 -25.85
CA ASP A 241 5.45 -0.75 -24.97
C ASP A 241 6.23 -1.42 -23.84
N HIS A 242 5.81 -1.19 -22.61
CA HIS A 242 6.40 -1.85 -21.47
C HIS A 242 5.69 -3.19 -21.24
N VAL A 243 6.33 -4.24 -21.65
CA VAL A 243 5.86 -5.62 -21.46
C VAL A 243 6.69 -6.32 -20.39
N ASP A 244 6.14 -7.31 -19.71
CA ASP A 244 6.89 -8.20 -18.86
C ASP A 244 7.59 -9.31 -19.67
N HIS A 245 8.29 -10.20 -18.98
CA HIS A 245 9.03 -11.29 -19.64
C HIS A 245 8.13 -12.26 -20.43
N ASP A 246 6.86 -12.39 -20.03
CA ASP A 246 5.89 -13.22 -20.72
C ASP A 246 5.29 -12.53 -21.95
N GLY A 247 5.76 -11.31 -22.28
CA GLY A 247 5.30 -10.50 -23.40
C GLY A 247 3.96 -9.81 -23.15
N VAL A 248 3.48 -9.78 -21.91
CA VAL A 248 2.20 -9.17 -21.54
C VAL A 248 2.41 -7.69 -21.25
N GLN A 249 1.59 -6.83 -21.87
CA GLN A 249 1.59 -5.39 -21.60
C GLN A 249 1.38 -5.09 -20.13
N ILE A 250 2.21 -4.20 -19.57
CA ILE A 250 1.98 -3.68 -18.23
C ILE A 250 0.84 -2.68 -18.29
N ALA A 251 -0.25 -3.04 -17.63
CA ALA A 251 -1.48 -2.26 -17.57
C ALA A 251 -2.16 -2.43 -16.19
N PRO A 252 -1.70 -1.69 -15.15
CA PRO A 252 -2.34 -1.73 -13.85
C PRO A 252 -3.74 -1.09 -13.90
N GLU A 253 -4.64 -1.55 -13.05
CA GLU A 253 -6.00 -1.04 -12.92
C GLU A 253 -6.03 0.40 -12.38
N ASN A 254 -5.02 0.75 -11.57
CA ASN A 254 -4.87 2.09 -11.01
C ASN A 254 -3.44 2.61 -11.20
N VAL A 255 -3.32 3.91 -11.47
CA VAL A 255 -2.05 4.63 -11.43
C VAL A 255 -2.20 5.83 -10.50
N ILE A 256 -1.28 5.97 -9.56
CA ILE A 256 -1.18 7.16 -8.71
C ILE A 256 0.07 7.93 -9.14
N VAL A 257 -0.11 9.11 -9.67
CA VAL A 257 1.00 10.06 -9.89
C VAL A 257 1.11 10.88 -8.62
N GLN A 258 2.02 10.51 -7.74
CA GLN A 258 2.26 11.19 -6.48
C GLN A 258 3.43 12.16 -6.64
N PHE A 259 3.16 13.46 -6.69
CA PHE A 259 4.20 14.46 -6.81
C PHE A 259 4.99 14.60 -5.52
N VAL A 260 6.31 14.38 -5.63
CA VAL A 260 7.20 14.31 -4.48
C VAL A 260 8.44 15.20 -4.65
N LYS A 261 9.09 15.46 -3.54
CA LYS A 261 10.42 16.09 -3.53
C LYS A 261 11.50 15.01 -3.48
N TYR A 262 12.63 15.33 -4.06
CA TYR A 262 13.83 14.52 -3.95
C TYR A 262 14.91 15.31 -3.20
N GLY A 263 15.42 14.69 -2.16
CA GLY A 263 16.62 15.14 -1.45
C GLY A 263 17.87 14.46 -2.00
N GLN A 264 18.98 14.69 -1.32
CA GLN A 264 20.23 14.01 -1.56
C GLN A 264 20.38 12.85 -0.57
N SER A 265 20.72 11.67 -1.05
CA SER A 265 20.96 10.51 -0.18
C SER A 265 22.13 10.75 0.75
N VAL A 266 21.96 10.41 2.02
CA VAL A 266 23.04 10.44 3.01
C VAL A 266 24.13 9.39 2.73
N ALA A 267 23.81 8.39 1.92
CA ALA A 267 24.75 7.32 1.57
C ALA A 267 25.62 7.64 0.36
N TYR A 268 25.13 8.46 -0.57
CA TYR A 268 25.87 8.83 -1.78
C TYR A 268 25.30 10.12 -2.40
N ALA A 269 26.13 11.13 -2.52
CA ALA A 269 25.73 12.47 -2.98
C ALA A 269 25.13 12.53 -4.39
N GLY A 270 25.45 11.58 -5.27
CA GLY A 270 24.87 11.47 -6.62
C GLY A 270 23.55 10.70 -6.71
N SER A 271 23.04 10.17 -5.58
CA SER A 271 21.78 9.41 -5.55
C SER A 271 20.64 10.29 -5.06
N PRO A 272 19.59 10.48 -5.84
CA PRO A 272 18.39 11.13 -5.34
C PRO A 272 17.72 10.27 -4.27
N GLU A 273 17.12 10.90 -3.27
CA GLU A 273 16.36 10.25 -2.23
C GLU A 273 14.92 10.78 -2.26
N VAL A 274 13.98 9.93 -2.56
CA VAL A 274 12.56 10.28 -2.60
C VAL A 274 12.06 10.64 -1.20
N LYS A 275 11.21 11.67 -1.11
CA LYS A 275 10.57 12.11 0.14
C LYS A 275 9.07 11.90 0.04
N ILE A 276 8.61 10.83 0.65
CA ILE A 276 7.21 10.38 0.67
C ILE A 276 6.53 10.54 2.05
N VAL A 277 7.23 11.13 3.00
CA VAL A 277 6.66 11.61 4.27
C VAL A 277 6.37 13.09 4.14
N GLY A 278 5.16 13.52 4.51
CA GLY A 278 4.68 14.88 4.38
C GLY A 278 3.35 14.95 3.63
N ARG A 279 3.22 15.90 2.74
CA ARG A 279 2.01 16.13 1.93
C ARG A 279 2.34 16.76 0.58
N GLY A 280 1.45 16.57 -0.37
CA GLY A 280 1.58 17.14 -1.71
C GLY A 280 0.36 16.86 -2.57
N GLU A 281 0.48 17.17 -3.86
CA GLU A 281 -0.53 16.88 -4.86
C GLU A 281 -0.37 15.45 -5.40
N ALA A 282 -1.48 14.86 -5.85
CA ALA A 282 -1.49 13.59 -6.55
C ALA A 282 -2.59 13.56 -7.60
N TRP A 283 -2.39 12.76 -8.63
CA TRP A 283 -3.43 12.35 -9.56
C TRP A 283 -3.70 10.86 -9.38
N VAL A 284 -4.95 10.50 -9.20
CA VAL A 284 -5.36 9.10 -9.11
C VAL A 284 -6.11 8.73 -10.38
N LEU A 285 -5.52 7.84 -11.16
CA LEU A 285 -6.05 7.34 -12.41
C LEU A 285 -6.71 5.99 -12.16
N THR A 286 -7.98 5.87 -12.54
CA THR A 286 -8.77 4.65 -12.36
C THR A 286 -9.91 4.62 -13.36
N LYS A 287 -10.17 3.49 -14.01
CA LYS A 287 -11.25 3.31 -15.00
C LYS A 287 -11.35 4.42 -16.06
N GLY A 288 -10.24 4.79 -16.68
CA GLY A 288 -10.20 5.83 -17.72
C GLY A 288 -10.43 7.26 -17.22
N HIS A 289 -10.41 7.49 -15.91
CA HIS A 289 -10.63 8.81 -15.31
C HIS A 289 -9.48 9.22 -14.41
N LEU A 290 -9.31 10.52 -14.26
CA LEU A 290 -8.41 11.16 -13.32
C LEU A 290 -9.22 11.78 -12.19
N ILE A 291 -8.78 11.56 -10.95
CA ILE A 291 -9.24 12.24 -9.75
C ILE A 291 -8.07 13.08 -9.23
N ALA A 292 -8.20 14.41 -9.30
CA ALA A 292 -7.22 15.29 -8.67
C ALA A 292 -7.33 15.16 -7.15
N ALA A 293 -6.20 14.94 -6.50
CA ALA A 293 -6.13 14.63 -5.08
C ALA A 293 -4.96 15.33 -4.39
N THR A 294 -5.00 15.32 -3.08
CA THR A 294 -3.84 15.60 -2.21
C THR A 294 -3.46 14.33 -1.48
N TRP A 295 -2.16 14.10 -1.33
CA TRP A 295 -1.67 13.03 -0.45
C TRP A 295 -1.15 13.60 0.87
N ASN A 296 -1.34 12.84 1.95
CA ASN A 296 -0.84 13.16 3.29
C ASN A 296 -0.32 11.91 3.99
N ARG A 297 0.95 11.95 4.41
CA ARG A 297 1.62 10.91 5.18
C ARG A 297 2.46 11.57 6.28
N PRO A 298 1.90 11.79 7.48
CA PRO A 298 2.54 12.58 8.54
C PRO A 298 3.85 11.98 9.04
N THR A 299 3.95 10.66 9.16
CA THR A 299 5.15 9.94 9.60
C THR A 299 5.50 8.79 8.66
N SER A 300 6.69 8.21 8.79
CA SER A 300 7.13 7.06 7.99
C SER A 300 6.32 5.80 8.26
N THR A 301 5.68 5.67 9.41
CA THR A 301 4.84 4.52 9.79
C THR A 301 3.38 4.68 9.41
N ASP A 302 2.95 5.88 9.01
CA ASP A 302 1.58 6.10 8.53
C ASP A 302 1.40 5.58 7.10
N ILE A 303 0.19 5.15 6.79
CA ILE A 303 -0.24 4.92 5.40
C ILE A 303 -0.57 6.27 4.77
N ALA A 304 -0.15 6.48 3.53
CA ALA A 304 -0.50 7.69 2.80
C ALA A 304 -2.01 7.74 2.51
N GLU A 305 -2.65 8.82 2.91
CA GLU A 305 -4.05 9.10 2.58
C GLU A 305 -4.13 9.94 1.31
N PHE A 306 -5.06 9.60 0.42
CA PHE A 306 -5.37 10.40 -0.77
C PHE A 306 -6.78 10.96 -0.63
N ARG A 307 -6.92 12.28 -0.72
CA ARG A 307 -8.20 12.99 -0.60
C ARG A 307 -8.45 13.86 -1.82
N ASP A 308 -9.69 13.82 -2.33
CA ASP A 308 -10.11 14.67 -3.43
C ASP A 308 -10.33 16.13 -2.99
N ALA A 309 -10.80 16.97 -3.91
CA ALA A 309 -11.03 18.40 -3.67
C ALA A 309 -12.10 18.66 -2.59
N ASP A 310 -13.03 17.74 -2.38
CA ASP A 310 -14.08 17.80 -1.36
C ASP A 310 -13.62 17.26 -0.02
N GLY A 311 -12.38 16.77 0.07
CA GLY A 311 -11.80 16.17 1.26
C GLY A 311 -12.23 14.71 1.49
N ALA A 312 -12.96 14.09 0.55
CA ALA A 312 -13.33 12.69 0.63
C ALA A 312 -12.13 11.79 0.31
N THR A 313 -12.06 10.63 0.98
CA THR A 313 -11.02 9.64 0.70
C THR A 313 -11.21 9.06 -0.70
N VAL A 314 -10.16 9.13 -1.53
CA VAL A 314 -10.17 8.54 -2.86
C VAL A 314 -10.16 7.02 -2.74
N GLN A 315 -11.12 6.37 -3.39
CA GLN A 315 -11.25 4.93 -3.43
C GLN A 315 -10.77 4.39 -4.79
N LEU A 316 -9.85 3.43 -4.75
CA LEU A 316 -9.33 2.76 -5.95
C LEU A 316 -10.32 1.69 -6.47
N THR A 317 -10.20 1.33 -7.72
CA THR A 317 -10.78 0.08 -8.24
C THR A 317 -10.00 -1.09 -7.69
N PRO A 318 -10.64 -2.18 -7.21
CA PRO A 318 -9.89 -3.40 -6.90
C PRO A 318 -9.01 -3.85 -8.07
N GLY A 319 -7.74 -4.13 -7.77
CA GLY A 319 -6.71 -4.47 -8.75
C GLY A 319 -5.34 -3.90 -8.38
N ARG A 320 -4.38 -4.08 -9.29
CA ARG A 320 -2.98 -3.64 -9.10
C ARG A 320 -2.86 -2.12 -9.17
N THR A 321 -1.89 -1.58 -8.44
CA THR A 321 -1.65 -0.13 -8.40
C THR A 321 -0.18 0.19 -8.70
N TRP A 322 0.06 1.09 -9.66
CA TRP A 322 1.38 1.71 -9.86
C TRP A 322 1.40 3.10 -9.26
N ILE A 323 2.46 3.40 -8.51
CA ILE A 323 2.69 4.70 -7.89
C ILE A 323 3.92 5.31 -8.54
N ALA A 324 3.69 6.22 -9.47
CA ALA A 324 4.73 7.03 -10.07
C ALA A 324 5.09 8.16 -9.10
N LEU A 325 6.38 8.33 -8.84
CA LEU A 325 6.93 9.34 -7.91
C LEU A 325 7.73 10.41 -8.67
N PRO A 326 7.11 11.20 -9.57
CA PRO A 326 7.82 12.26 -10.28
C PRO A 326 8.02 13.48 -9.38
N ARG A 327 8.94 14.38 -9.82
CA ARG A 327 8.98 15.74 -9.27
C ARG A 327 7.73 16.50 -9.69
N SER A 328 7.39 17.56 -8.96
CA SER A 328 6.33 18.48 -9.36
C SER A 328 6.62 19.05 -10.75
N GLU A 329 5.55 19.29 -11.53
CA GLU A 329 5.61 19.90 -12.88
C GLU A 329 6.27 19.04 -13.98
N THR A 330 6.47 17.75 -13.73
CA THR A 330 7.08 16.83 -14.73
C THR A 330 6.07 15.82 -15.31
N ALA A 331 4.78 16.03 -15.06
CA ALA A 331 3.72 15.21 -15.65
C ALA A 331 2.68 16.09 -16.35
N LEU A 332 2.11 15.56 -17.43
CA LEU A 332 1.08 16.20 -18.23
C LEU A 332 -0.11 15.26 -18.38
N VAL A 333 -1.32 15.81 -18.26
CA VAL A 333 -2.57 15.12 -18.58
C VAL A 333 -2.78 15.16 -20.08
N VAL A 334 -3.15 14.02 -20.67
CA VAL A 334 -3.59 13.93 -22.07
C VAL A 334 -5.11 13.81 -22.03
N GLU A 335 -5.77 14.90 -22.35
CA GLU A 335 -7.23 15.00 -22.38
C GLU A 335 -7.80 14.29 -23.62
N THR A 336 -9.07 13.93 -23.56
CA THR A 336 -9.82 13.51 -24.74
C THR A 336 -9.90 14.71 -25.69
N SER A 337 -9.51 14.53 -26.96
CA SER A 337 -9.83 15.52 -27.98
C SER A 337 -11.35 15.64 -28.06
N GLU A 338 -11.90 16.82 -27.82
CA GLU A 338 -13.30 17.09 -28.19
C GLU A 338 -13.45 16.86 -29.69
N GLU A 339 -14.27 15.88 -30.11
CA GLU A 339 -14.70 15.71 -31.49
C GLU A 339 -15.74 16.77 -31.87
#